data_bd82b0102a6ad226bbcdbe40b4e74f85
#
_entry.id   bd82b0102a6ad226bbcdbe40b4e74f85
#
_cell.length_a   1.000
_cell.length_b   1.000
_cell.length_c   1.000
_cell.angle_alpha   90.00
_cell.angle_beta   90.00
_cell.angle_gamma   90.00
#
_symmetry.space_group_name_H-M   'P 1'
#
loop_
_entity.id
_entity.type
_entity.pdbx_description
1 polymer ?
#
loop_
_entity_poly.entity_id
_entity_poly.type
_entity_poly.pdbx_seq_one_letter_code
_entity_poly.pdbx_strand_id
1 'polypeptide(L)'
;DESTPTFTQATATLRILGGDADVDNFLKSTRSNIQDLEAAVVQLKARAVQSLFDDTFVNGDDSVDTKSFDGIDVLCAAGQSVSMGTNGATLTLAKLDEMIDKVRGGKPDMLLMSRRTRRTLNELARSSGGFLEADRDEFGQMLQFYDGIAIGICDYIDDAKTVGKYHKGMAVFTV
;
A
#
# COMPACT_ATOMS: atom_id res chain seq x y z
N ASP A 1 -38.99 -12.11 -16.31
CA ASP A 1 -37.92 -11.33 -16.95
C ASP A 1 -36.62 -12.14 -16.86
N GLU A 2 -36.18 -12.66 -18.02
CA GLU A 2 -34.86 -13.30 -18.10
C GLU A 2 -33.79 -12.19 -18.06
N SER A 3 -33.00 -12.10 -16.97
CA SER A 3 -31.87 -11.22 -16.98
C SER A 3 -30.69 -11.90 -17.69
N THR A 4 -30.29 -11.32 -18.81
CA THR A 4 -29.10 -11.79 -19.53
C THR A 4 -27.84 -11.37 -18.81
N PRO A 5 -26.94 -12.28 -18.41
CA PRO A 5 -25.68 -11.90 -17.78
C PRO A 5 -24.80 -11.17 -18.80
N THR A 6 -24.29 -10.02 -18.39
CA THR A 6 -23.34 -9.24 -19.20
C THR A 6 -21.93 -9.56 -18.74
N PHE A 7 -21.08 -10.01 -19.64
CA PHE A 7 -19.66 -10.25 -19.40
C PHE A 7 -18.85 -9.05 -19.88
N THR A 8 -18.04 -8.48 -19.01
CA THR A 8 -17.10 -7.42 -19.34
C THR A 8 -15.68 -7.97 -19.29
N GLN A 9 -14.94 -7.81 -20.38
CA GLN A 9 -13.54 -8.19 -20.43
C GLN A 9 -12.70 -7.10 -19.77
N ALA A 10 -11.87 -7.48 -18.78
CA ALA A 10 -10.85 -6.62 -18.23
C ALA A 10 -9.49 -7.01 -18.82
N THR A 11 -8.73 -6.03 -19.30
CA THR A 11 -7.39 -6.22 -19.85
C THR A 11 -6.39 -5.59 -18.89
N ALA A 12 -5.36 -6.35 -18.49
CA ALA A 12 -4.25 -5.84 -17.71
C ALA A 12 -2.97 -5.89 -18.55
N THR A 13 -2.22 -4.80 -18.55
CA THR A 13 -0.94 -4.70 -19.27
C THR A 13 0.20 -4.90 -18.30
N LEU A 14 1.09 -5.85 -18.59
CA LEU A 14 2.29 -6.08 -17.81
C LEU A 14 3.34 -5.03 -18.17
N ARG A 15 4.03 -4.49 -17.15
CA ARG A 15 5.14 -3.55 -17.29
C ARG A 15 6.42 -4.18 -16.78
N ILE A 16 7.53 -3.80 -17.38
CA ILE A 16 8.86 -4.27 -16.97
C ILE A 16 9.45 -3.20 -16.06
N LEU A 17 9.77 -3.58 -14.84
CA LEU A 17 10.49 -2.76 -13.88
C LEU A 17 11.93 -3.24 -13.80
N GLY A 18 12.89 -2.35 -14.08
CA GLY A 18 14.29 -2.70 -14.06
C GLY A 18 15.18 -1.47 -14.22
N GLY A 19 16.48 -1.66 -14.12
CA GLY A 19 17.47 -0.61 -14.33
C GLY A 19 18.87 -1.19 -14.44
N ASP A 20 19.75 -0.46 -15.12
CA ASP A 20 21.14 -0.84 -15.30
C ASP A 20 21.98 -0.46 -14.08
N ALA A 21 22.96 -1.27 -13.75
CA ALA A 21 23.92 -1.04 -12.69
C ALA A 21 25.32 -0.88 -13.31
N ASP A 22 25.67 0.35 -13.66
CA ASP A 22 26.99 0.65 -14.24
C ASP A 22 28.02 0.92 -13.15
N VAL A 23 29.18 0.31 -13.28
CA VAL A 23 30.34 0.53 -12.39
C VAL A 23 31.53 0.91 -13.24
N ASP A 24 32.17 2.04 -12.92
CA ASP A 24 33.37 2.50 -13.57
C ASP A 24 34.55 1.53 -13.30
N ASN A 25 35.14 1.03 -14.38
CA ASN A 25 36.28 0.10 -14.30
C ASN A 25 37.51 0.69 -13.59
N PHE A 26 37.72 2.00 -13.68
CA PHE A 26 38.81 2.67 -12.97
C PHE A 26 38.54 2.65 -11.45
N LEU A 27 37.34 2.94 -11.01
CA LEU A 27 36.98 2.85 -9.61
C LEU A 27 37.06 1.41 -9.08
N LYS A 28 36.64 0.44 -9.90
CA LYS A 28 36.74 -0.98 -9.56
C LYS A 28 38.21 -1.39 -9.34
N SER A 29 39.13 -0.95 -10.19
CA SER A 29 40.54 -1.29 -10.09
C SER A 29 41.27 -0.59 -8.94
N THR A 30 40.87 0.63 -8.57
CA THR A 30 41.57 1.44 -7.58
C THR A 30 41.02 1.34 -6.18
N ARG A 31 39.74 0.98 -6.00
CA ARG A 31 39.02 0.98 -4.70
C ARG A 31 38.46 -0.37 -4.27
N SER A 32 38.61 -1.43 -5.04
CA SER A 32 38.09 -2.77 -4.72
C SER A 32 38.71 -3.38 -3.44
N ASN A 33 39.86 -2.88 -2.99
CA ASN A 33 40.50 -3.36 -1.74
C ASN A 33 39.78 -2.99 -0.47
N ILE A 34 38.86 -2.02 -0.50
CA ILE A 34 38.16 -1.53 0.69
C ILE A 34 36.75 -2.14 0.76
N GLN A 35 36.08 -2.25 -0.37
CA GLN A 35 34.75 -2.82 -0.49
C GLN A 35 34.53 -3.32 -1.91
N ASP A 36 33.80 -4.41 -2.04
CA ASP A 36 33.30 -4.84 -3.37
C ASP A 36 32.30 -3.82 -3.89
N LEU A 37 32.81 -2.91 -4.73
CA LEU A 37 32.03 -1.80 -5.28
C LEU A 37 30.89 -2.30 -6.18
N GLU A 38 31.11 -3.39 -6.90
CA GLU A 38 30.10 -3.99 -7.78
C GLU A 38 28.92 -4.54 -6.98
N ALA A 39 29.20 -5.31 -5.93
CA ALA A 39 28.17 -5.82 -5.02
C ALA A 39 27.41 -4.69 -4.33
N ALA A 40 28.09 -3.62 -3.91
CA ALA A 40 27.45 -2.46 -3.29
C ALA A 40 26.50 -1.73 -4.26
N VAL A 41 26.91 -1.51 -5.52
CA VAL A 41 26.08 -0.86 -6.54
C VAL A 41 24.86 -1.72 -6.88
N VAL A 42 25.03 -3.04 -7.04
CA VAL A 42 23.92 -3.96 -7.27
C VAL A 42 22.91 -3.91 -6.10
N GLN A 43 23.38 -3.93 -4.86
CA GLN A 43 22.50 -3.82 -3.69
C GLN A 43 21.73 -2.48 -3.65
N LEU A 44 22.40 -1.37 -3.96
CA LEU A 44 21.76 -0.05 -4.02
C LEU A 44 20.69 0.00 -5.11
N LYS A 45 20.99 -0.54 -6.30
CA LYS A 45 20.02 -0.61 -7.39
C LYS A 45 18.84 -1.53 -7.08
N ALA A 46 19.09 -2.69 -6.46
CA ALA A 46 18.02 -3.59 -6.02
C ALA A 46 17.08 -2.91 -5.03
N ARG A 47 17.61 -2.16 -4.05
CA ARG A 47 16.79 -1.37 -3.12
C ARG A 47 16.02 -0.26 -3.82
N ALA A 48 16.63 0.41 -4.81
CA ALA A 48 15.96 1.44 -5.57
C ALA A 48 14.78 0.87 -6.41
N VAL A 49 14.96 -0.30 -7.02
CA VAL A 49 13.89 -1.00 -7.75
C VAL A 49 12.76 -1.41 -6.81
N GLN A 50 13.10 -1.96 -5.64
CA GLN A 50 12.10 -2.30 -4.61
C GLN A 50 11.31 -1.06 -4.17
N SER A 51 12.00 0.02 -3.84
CA SER A 51 11.37 1.29 -3.43
C SER A 51 10.46 1.87 -4.53
N LEU A 52 10.91 1.80 -5.79
CA LEU A 52 10.10 2.23 -6.92
C LEU A 52 8.87 1.34 -7.13
N PHE A 53 9.01 0.02 -6.93
CA PHE A 53 7.87 -0.90 -7.00
C PHE A 53 6.84 -0.59 -5.92
N ASP A 54 7.27 -0.43 -4.68
CA ASP A 54 6.41 -0.15 -3.54
C ASP A 54 5.63 1.17 -3.72
N ASP A 55 6.30 2.21 -4.23
CA ASP A 55 5.66 3.49 -4.54
C ASP A 55 4.66 3.36 -5.70
N THR A 56 5.08 2.73 -6.80
CA THR A 56 4.21 2.53 -7.98
C THR A 56 3.01 1.64 -7.64
N PHE A 57 3.19 0.65 -6.77
CA PHE A 57 2.11 -0.21 -6.31
C PHE A 57 0.97 0.57 -5.62
N VAL A 58 1.31 1.63 -4.91
CA VAL A 58 0.32 2.48 -4.23
C VAL A 58 -0.16 3.61 -5.14
N ASN A 59 0.77 4.37 -5.73
CA ASN A 59 0.51 5.66 -6.39
C ASN A 59 0.65 5.62 -7.92
N GLY A 60 0.97 4.46 -8.51
CA GLY A 60 1.18 4.35 -9.96
C GLY A 60 -0.07 4.76 -10.75
N ASP A 61 0.15 5.41 -11.91
CA ASP A 61 -0.89 5.84 -12.83
C ASP A 61 -0.34 5.79 -14.26
N ASP A 62 -0.84 4.85 -15.07
CA ASP A 62 -0.46 4.68 -16.49
C ASP A 62 -0.87 5.89 -17.35
N SER A 63 -1.85 6.66 -16.93
CA SER A 63 -2.27 7.88 -17.64
C SER A 63 -1.30 9.05 -17.46
N VAL A 64 -0.54 9.07 -16.37
CA VAL A 64 0.47 10.09 -16.05
C VAL A 64 1.85 9.67 -16.53
N ASP A 65 2.25 8.43 -16.25
CA ASP A 65 3.49 7.83 -16.72
C ASP A 65 3.22 6.51 -17.44
N THR A 66 3.36 6.53 -18.77
CA THR A 66 3.13 5.36 -19.65
C THR A 66 4.08 4.19 -19.38
N LYS A 67 5.15 4.39 -18.61
CA LYS A 67 6.06 3.32 -18.17
C LYS A 67 5.61 2.68 -16.85
N SER A 68 4.72 3.35 -16.12
CA SER A 68 4.15 2.88 -14.89
C SER A 68 3.03 1.85 -15.13
N PHE A 69 2.55 1.23 -14.09
CA PHE A 69 1.31 0.47 -14.04
C PHE A 69 0.36 1.12 -13.03
N ASP A 70 -0.94 0.84 -13.16
CA ASP A 70 -1.94 1.39 -12.27
C ASP A 70 -1.79 0.82 -10.86
N GLY A 71 -1.55 1.71 -9.92
CA GLY A 71 -1.48 1.40 -8.51
C GLY A 71 -2.86 1.24 -7.87
N ILE A 72 -2.88 0.86 -6.60
CA ILE A 72 -4.12 0.65 -5.85
C ILE A 72 -5.01 1.89 -5.88
N ASP A 73 -4.41 3.08 -5.85
CA ASP A 73 -5.14 4.35 -5.84
C ASP A 73 -5.97 4.56 -7.11
N VAL A 74 -5.47 4.15 -8.26
CA VAL A 74 -6.17 4.20 -9.55
C VAL A 74 -7.15 3.04 -9.72
N LEU A 75 -6.74 1.83 -9.33
CA LEU A 75 -7.56 0.63 -9.46
C LEU A 75 -8.82 0.65 -8.59
N CYS A 76 -8.82 1.38 -7.48
CA CYS A 76 -10.02 1.61 -6.68
C CYS A 76 -10.93 2.61 -7.39
N ALA A 77 -12.04 2.15 -7.93
CA ALA A 77 -13.00 3.01 -8.62
C ALA A 77 -13.51 4.15 -7.71
N ALA A 78 -13.93 5.26 -8.33
CA ALA A 78 -14.42 6.43 -7.60
C ALA A 78 -15.60 6.14 -6.64
N GLY A 79 -16.41 5.10 -6.93
CA GLY A 79 -17.49 4.64 -6.05
C GLY A 79 -17.01 3.80 -4.85
N GLN A 80 -15.73 3.43 -4.83
CA GLN A 80 -15.11 2.63 -3.77
C GLN A 80 -14.28 3.53 -2.85
N SER A 81 -14.87 4.63 -2.42
CA SER A 81 -14.20 5.57 -1.54
C SER A 81 -15.11 6.04 -0.41
N VAL A 82 -14.51 6.33 0.74
CA VAL A 82 -15.16 6.94 1.90
C VAL A 82 -14.51 8.29 2.14
N SER A 83 -15.29 9.35 2.02
CA SER A 83 -14.80 10.70 2.28
C SER A 83 -14.59 10.92 3.77
N MET A 84 -13.43 11.48 4.12
CA MET A 84 -13.12 11.91 5.49
C MET A 84 -13.48 13.37 5.75
N GLY A 85 -14.26 14.00 4.85
CA GLY A 85 -14.65 15.41 4.93
C GLY A 85 -13.99 16.27 3.85
N THR A 86 -14.37 17.54 3.77
CA THR A 86 -13.96 18.45 2.68
C THR A 86 -12.44 18.71 2.62
N ASN A 87 -11.78 18.70 3.77
CA ASN A 87 -10.32 18.88 3.88
C ASN A 87 -9.66 17.77 4.68
N GLY A 88 -10.30 16.59 4.74
CA GLY A 88 -9.94 15.54 5.66
C GLY A 88 -10.44 15.82 7.08
N ALA A 89 -10.56 14.78 7.86
CA ALA A 89 -10.90 14.86 9.27
C ALA A 89 -10.09 13.81 10.04
N THR A 90 -9.94 14.01 11.32
CA THR A 90 -9.29 13.03 12.19
C THR A 90 -9.99 11.68 12.07
N LEU A 91 -9.21 10.61 11.95
CA LEU A 91 -9.71 9.23 11.92
C LEU A 91 -10.63 8.98 13.12
N THR A 92 -11.75 8.33 12.86
CA THR A 92 -12.64 7.80 13.89
C THR A 92 -12.88 6.31 13.66
N LEU A 93 -13.10 5.55 14.73
CA LEU A 93 -13.41 4.11 14.60
C LEU A 93 -14.66 3.89 13.75
N ALA A 94 -15.68 4.74 13.90
CA ALA A 94 -16.91 4.68 13.10
C ALA A 94 -16.64 4.82 11.58
N LYS A 95 -15.67 5.63 11.18
CA LYS A 95 -15.31 5.76 9.77
C LYS A 95 -14.51 4.56 9.25
N LEU A 96 -13.73 3.95 10.11
CA LEU A 96 -13.03 2.71 9.80
C LEU A 96 -14.04 1.57 9.60
N ASP A 97 -14.99 1.43 10.51
CA ASP A 97 -16.06 0.44 10.41
C ASP A 97 -16.93 0.66 9.16
N GLU A 98 -17.30 1.92 8.87
CA GLU A 98 -18.03 2.27 7.63
C GLU A 98 -17.30 1.81 6.38
N MET A 99 -15.97 1.93 6.35
CA MET A 99 -15.17 1.50 5.22
C MET A 99 -15.11 -0.03 5.09
N ILE A 100 -14.99 -0.73 6.21
CA ILE A 100 -14.99 -2.21 6.25
C ILE A 100 -16.34 -2.73 5.75
N ASP A 101 -17.44 -2.14 6.21
CA ASP A 101 -18.80 -2.54 5.83
C ASP A 101 -19.14 -2.28 4.36
N LYS A 102 -18.47 -1.32 3.72
CA LYS A 102 -18.65 -1.07 2.28
C LYS A 102 -18.01 -2.11 1.37
N VAL A 103 -17.12 -2.94 1.88
CA VAL A 103 -16.51 -4.03 1.11
C VAL A 103 -17.54 -5.10 0.84
N ARG A 104 -17.94 -5.27 -0.43
CA ARG A 104 -18.94 -6.27 -0.82
C ARG A 104 -18.32 -7.67 -0.85
N GLY A 105 -18.99 -8.60 -0.20
CA GLY A 105 -18.62 -10.02 -0.20
C GLY A 105 -17.87 -10.49 1.04
N GLY A 106 -17.83 -9.68 2.08
CA GLY A 106 -17.24 -10.01 3.38
C GLY A 106 -16.23 -8.96 3.84
N LYS A 107 -15.56 -9.22 4.95
CA LYS A 107 -14.49 -8.36 5.46
C LYS A 107 -13.30 -8.36 4.50
N PRO A 108 -12.54 -7.26 4.40
CA PRO A 108 -11.28 -7.25 3.67
C PRO A 108 -10.25 -8.14 4.38
N ASP A 109 -9.32 -8.71 3.63
CA ASP A 109 -8.27 -9.57 4.17
C ASP A 109 -7.16 -8.76 4.86
N MET A 110 -6.97 -7.49 4.45
CA MET A 110 -5.94 -6.62 4.97
C MET A 110 -6.39 -5.16 4.99
N LEU A 111 -5.99 -4.44 6.05
CA LEU A 111 -6.05 -2.98 6.14
C LEU A 111 -4.66 -2.41 5.89
N LEU A 112 -4.48 -1.68 4.80
CA LEU A 112 -3.23 -1.01 4.48
C LEU A 112 -3.29 0.45 4.93
N MET A 113 -2.30 0.91 5.70
CA MET A 113 -2.29 2.27 6.21
C MET A 113 -0.88 2.83 6.39
N SER A 114 -0.77 4.16 6.49
CA SER A 114 0.48 4.83 6.83
C SER A 114 0.83 4.63 8.31
N ARG A 115 2.09 4.88 8.66
CA ARG A 115 2.55 4.84 10.06
C ARG A 115 1.83 5.87 10.93
N ARG A 116 1.46 7.01 10.36
CA ARG A 116 0.71 8.05 11.07
C ARG A 116 -0.69 7.56 11.41
N THR A 117 -1.41 7.03 10.43
CA THR A 117 -2.76 6.48 10.61
C THR A 117 -2.76 5.35 11.64
N ARG A 118 -1.80 4.43 11.59
CA ARG A 118 -1.67 3.38 12.62
C ARG A 118 -1.49 3.95 14.01
N ARG A 119 -0.68 5.00 14.15
CA ARG A 119 -0.47 5.66 15.46
C ARG A 119 -1.76 6.28 15.99
N THR A 120 -2.53 6.96 15.13
CA THR A 120 -3.84 7.52 15.48
C THR A 120 -4.83 6.42 15.87
N LEU A 121 -4.84 5.29 15.13
CA LEU A 121 -5.69 4.15 15.46
C LEU A 121 -5.36 3.56 16.83
N ASN A 122 -4.08 3.40 17.15
CA ASN A 122 -3.64 2.95 18.48
C ASN A 122 -4.03 3.93 19.60
N GLU A 123 -4.04 5.24 19.33
CA GLU A 123 -4.50 6.26 20.26
C GLU A 123 -5.99 6.18 20.51
N LEU A 124 -6.78 6.04 19.44
CA LEU A 124 -8.23 5.85 19.52
C LEU A 124 -8.60 4.57 20.27
N ALA A 125 -7.94 3.46 20.00
CA ALA A 125 -8.16 2.21 20.71
C ALA A 125 -7.91 2.37 22.21
N ARG A 126 -6.80 2.99 22.61
CA ARG A 126 -6.48 3.26 24.02
C ARG A 126 -7.48 4.22 24.68
N SER A 127 -7.91 5.25 23.96
CA SER A 127 -8.89 6.20 24.50
C SER A 127 -10.28 5.58 24.70
N SER A 128 -10.63 4.58 23.91
CA SER A 128 -11.88 3.80 24.04
C SER A 128 -11.78 2.69 25.09
N GLY A 129 -10.66 2.58 25.80
CA GLY A 129 -10.44 1.54 26.81
C GLY A 129 -10.14 0.15 26.25
N GLY A 130 -9.91 0.06 24.93
CA GLY A 130 -9.53 -1.17 24.23
C GLY A 130 -8.06 -1.18 23.82
N PHE A 131 -7.60 -2.33 23.35
CA PHE A 131 -6.31 -2.50 22.71
C PHE A 131 -6.55 -3.18 21.36
N LEU A 132 -5.71 -2.84 20.38
CA LEU A 132 -5.68 -3.61 19.14
C LEU A 132 -5.16 -5.01 19.47
N GLU A 133 -5.81 -6.00 18.89
CA GLU A 133 -5.33 -7.36 18.99
C GLU A 133 -3.96 -7.44 18.31
N ALA A 134 -3.05 -8.18 18.91
CA ALA A 134 -1.72 -8.42 18.35
C ALA A 134 -1.44 -9.90 18.42
N ASP A 135 -1.11 -10.47 17.26
CA ASP A 135 -0.72 -11.86 17.15
C ASP A 135 0.59 -11.99 16.38
N ARG A 136 1.22 -13.14 16.45
CA ARG A 136 2.44 -13.43 15.72
C ARG A 136 2.11 -14.14 14.42
N ASP A 137 2.65 -13.61 13.35
CA ASP A 137 2.64 -14.27 12.06
C ASP A 137 3.46 -15.59 12.10
N GLU A 138 3.27 -16.45 11.11
CA GLU A 138 4.03 -17.71 10.93
C GLU A 138 5.55 -17.48 10.92
N PHE A 139 5.98 -16.27 10.53
CA PHE A 139 7.39 -15.83 10.56
C PHE A 139 7.83 -15.21 11.88
N GLY A 140 6.97 -15.21 12.92
CA GLY A 140 7.26 -14.67 14.24
C GLY A 140 7.22 -13.14 14.38
N GLN A 141 6.78 -12.41 13.35
CA GLN A 141 6.57 -10.99 13.41
C GLN A 141 5.26 -10.65 14.13
N MET A 142 5.29 -9.59 14.95
CA MET A 142 4.08 -9.09 15.61
C MET A 142 3.24 -8.30 14.63
N LEU A 143 2.06 -8.80 14.30
CA LEU A 143 1.04 -8.10 13.52
C LEU A 143 -0.04 -7.55 14.45
N GLN A 144 -0.57 -6.39 14.10
CA GLN A 144 -1.73 -5.81 14.75
C GLN A 144 -2.97 -6.15 13.92
N PHE A 145 -4.07 -6.40 14.61
CA PHE A 145 -5.35 -6.70 13.98
C PHE A 145 -6.41 -5.71 14.47
N TYR A 146 -7.31 -5.37 13.59
CA TYR A 146 -8.52 -4.62 13.90
C TYR A 146 -9.72 -5.42 13.38
N ASP A 147 -10.64 -5.77 14.27
CA ASP A 147 -11.83 -6.59 13.95
C ASP A 147 -11.47 -7.91 13.20
N GLY A 148 -10.35 -8.52 13.58
CA GLY A 148 -9.84 -9.76 12.94
C GLY A 148 -9.16 -9.53 11.58
N ILE A 149 -8.96 -8.29 11.15
CA ILE A 149 -8.31 -7.94 9.88
C ILE A 149 -6.87 -7.49 10.16
N ALA A 150 -5.91 -8.06 9.45
CA ALA A 150 -4.49 -7.73 9.60
C ALA A 150 -4.20 -6.29 9.14
N ILE A 151 -3.37 -5.58 9.91
CA ILE A 151 -2.95 -4.21 9.59
C ILE A 151 -1.57 -4.25 8.94
N GLY A 152 -1.51 -3.91 7.65
CA GLY A 152 -0.29 -3.68 6.91
C GLY A 152 0.14 -2.21 6.94
N ILE A 153 1.44 -1.96 7.01
CA ILE A 153 2.01 -0.61 7.00
C ILE A 153 2.69 -0.39 5.67
N CYS A 154 2.34 0.71 5.01
CA CYS A 154 3.01 1.15 3.79
C CYS A 154 3.44 2.61 3.93
N ASP A 155 4.74 2.84 3.72
CA ASP A 155 5.33 4.18 3.87
C ASP A 155 5.07 5.10 2.66
N TYR A 156 4.57 4.53 1.55
CA TYR A 156 4.25 5.27 0.33
C TYR A 156 2.80 5.77 0.26
N ILE A 157 2.00 5.48 1.28
CA ILE A 157 0.68 6.06 1.42
C ILE A 157 0.84 7.49 1.92
N ASP A 158 0.38 8.46 1.09
CA ASP A 158 0.47 9.87 1.42
C ASP A 158 -0.48 10.22 2.58
N ASP A 159 0.08 10.81 3.62
CA ASP A 159 -0.66 11.29 4.80
C ASP A 159 -1.58 12.50 4.49
N ALA A 160 -1.46 13.13 3.31
CA ALA A 160 -2.30 14.25 2.89
C ALA A 160 -3.58 13.81 2.16
N LYS A 161 -3.78 12.52 1.90
CA LYS A 161 -5.00 12.03 1.27
C LYS A 161 -6.18 12.14 2.25
N THR A 162 -7.30 12.62 1.74
CA THR A 162 -8.54 12.88 2.51
C THR A 162 -9.63 11.83 2.27
N VAL A 163 -9.30 10.72 1.62
CA VAL A 163 -10.24 9.69 1.18
C VAL A 163 -9.69 8.33 1.50
N GLY A 164 -10.45 7.51 2.21
CA GLY A 164 -10.17 6.08 2.32
C GLY A 164 -10.69 5.34 1.09
N LYS A 165 -9.92 4.42 0.55
CA LYS A 165 -10.30 3.59 -0.61
C LYS A 165 -10.41 2.13 -0.20
N TYR A 166 -11.35 1.41 -0.79
CA TYR A 166 -11.57 0.00 -0.49
C TYR A 166 -11.77 -0.82 -1.76
N HIS A 167 -11.30 -2.05 -1.73
CA HIS A 167 -11.49 -3.05 -2.78
C HIS A 167 -11.69 -4.42 -2.12
N LYS A 168 -12.24 -5.39 -2.86
CA LYS A 168 -12.37 -6.75 -2.37
C LYS A 168 -10.99 -7.30 -2.01
N GLY A 169 -10.79 -7.67 -0.77
CA GLY A 169 -9.54 -8.19 -0.22
C GLY A 169 -8.64 -7.15 0.46
N MET A 170 -8.81 -5.84 0.20
CA MET A 170 -7.96 -4.83 0.80
C MET A 170 -8.69 -3.50 1.00
N ALA A 171 -8.44 -2.86 2.13
CA ALA A 171 -8.85 -1.48 2.38
C ALA A 171 -7.61 -0.63 2.66
N VAL A 172 -7.49 0.47 1.91
CA VAL A 172 -6.39 1.44 2.05
C VAL A 172 -6.91 2.64 2.82
N PHE A 173 -6.30 2.93 3.94
CA PHE A 173 -6.69 4.03 4.80
C PHE A 173 -5.64 5.13 4.79
N THR A 174 -6.08 6.34 4.45
CA THR A 174 -5.29 7.56 4.54
C THR A 174 -6.08 8.60 5.33
N VAL A 175 -5.44 9.31 6.23
CA VAL A 175 -6.03 10.37 7.09
C VAL A 175 -5.24 11.64 6.96
#